data_c2699a349a7cbfba4653e015d446a354
#
_entry.id   c2699a349a7cbfba4653e015d446a354
#
_cell.length_a   1.000
_cell.length_b   1.000
_cell.length_c   1.000
_cell.angle_alpha   90.00
_cell.angle_beta   90.00
_cell.angle_gamma   90.00
#
_symmetry.space_group_name_H-M   'P 1'
#
loop_
_entity.id
_entity.type
_entity.pdbx_description
1 polymer ?
#
loop_
_entity_poly.entity_id
_entity_poly.type
_entity_poly.pdbx_seq_one_letter_code
_entity_poly.pdbx_strand_id
1 'polypeptide(L)'
;MRIGVDGRKIPEAAKRGPVASFDHARDLGMEGLFFRTVLDMSPTLDAGYLGEIKQRADELGMYLETGLGKVNPYATPEAPELRLIGDGDIVAGFRRMMEACAAIDCRELWVATANYKPTFTGRFAYDRFRTDVSWSEQLAATARFLKKLAPIARDLGIHLNLETHEEITSFELVRLVEEVGPDVTGVVFDTANVLQRGEHPVWSARRLAPYVRQSHIKDALIAYDGAVLDFQMRPCGGGVVDFRAILPILAEANPDLNLSIENYESFSDRPRNPPKMIIEIADPAWLEGHPDLSVEEYAAYLEMVQDYAKRIASGEVPDRETFAKWAVENYHYDETVKYIQQSAAHIRGICEDLNLPLRRAA
;
A
#
# COMPACT_ATOMS: atom_id res chain seq x y z
N MET A 1 -2.99 14.02 11.37
CA MET A 1 -3.21 12.67 10.77
C MET A 1 -4.63 12.22 11.00
N ARG A 2 -5.21 11.39 10.14
CA ARG A 2 -6.53 10.74 10.29
C ARG A 2 -6.38 9.24 9.99
N ILE A 3 -7.16 8.38 10.64
CA ILE A 3 -7.07 6.92 10.48
C ILE A 3 -8.27 6.44 9.66
N GLY A 4 -8.00 5.83 8.52
CA GLY A 4 -9.01 5.23 7.66
C GLY A 4 -8.62 3.84 7.18
N VAL A 5 -9.26 3.37 6.12
CA VAL A 5 -9.09 2.00 5.62
C VAL A 5 -9.24 1.93 4.11
N ASP A 6 -8.68 0.86 3.50
CA ASP A 6 -8.93 0.53 2.08
C ASP A 6 -10.43 0.24 1.89
N GLY A 7 -11.11 1.13 1.15
CA GLY A 7 -12.55 1.08 0.93
C GLY A 7 -13.04 -0.14 0.19
N ARG A 8 -12.15 -0.86 -0.53
CA ARG A 8 -12.50 -2.11 -1.21
C ARG A 8 -12.43 -3.32 -0.24
N LYS A 9 -11.70 -3.17 0.87
CA LYS A 9 -11.39 -4.27 1.80
C LYS A 9 -12.24 -4.23 3.08
N ILE A 10 -13.11 -3.24 3.25
CA ILE A 10 -14.14 -3.29 4.28
C ILE A 10 -15.18 -4.38 3.96
N PRO A 11 -15.81 -5.00 4.96
CA PRO A 11 -16.76 -6.08 4.71
C PRO A 11 -17.88 -5.67 3.76
N GLU A 12 -18.15 -6.51 2.76
CA GLU A 12 -19.21 -6.32 1.76
C GLU A 12 -19.09 -5.06 0.89
N ALA A 13 -17.89 -4.46 0.76
CA ALA A 13 -17.66 -3.25 -0.03
C ALA A 13 -18.25 -3.34 -1.45
N ALA A 14 -18.03 -4.47 -2.15
CA ALA A 14 -18.53 -4.67 -3.51
C ALA A 14 -20.08 -4.67 -3.61
N LYS A 15 -20.79 -5.08 -2.55
CA LYS A 15 -22.25 -5.07 -2.50
C LYS A 15 -22.79 -3.68 -2.15
N ARG A 16 -22.07 -2.93 -1.31
CA ARG A 16 -22.49 -1.60 -0.84
C ARG A 16 -22.26 -0.52 -1.88
N GLY A 17 -21.20 -0.63 -2.63
CA GLY A 17 -20.69 0.44 -3.47
C GLY A 17 -19.98 1.55 -2.66
N PRO A 18 -19.26 2.45 -3.36
CA PRO A 18 -18.43 3.46 -2.71
C PRO A 18 -19.17 4.41 -1.78
N VAL A 19 -20.33 4.93 -2.16
CA VAL A 19 -21.12 5.90 -1.36
C VAL A 19 -21.48 5.31 0.01
N ALA A 20 -22.15 4.15 0.03
CA ALA A 20 -22.58 3.51 1.28
C ALA A 20 -21.39 2.92 2.09
N SER A 21 -20.22 2.75 1.45
CA SER A 21 -19.00 2.34 2.14
C SER A 21 -18.48 3.40 3.10
N PHE A 22 -18.73 4.69 2.84
CA PHE A 22 -18.38 5.77 3.77
C PHE A 22 -19.18 5.70 5.07
N ASP A 23 -20.51 5.45 4.99
CA ASP A 23 -21.33 5.27 6.17
C ASP A 23 -20.86 4.10 7.02
N HIS A 24 -20.59 2.99 6.34
CA HIS A 24 -20.11 1.79 7.04
C HIS A 24 -18.72 1.99 7.67
N ALA A 25 -17.80 2.63 6.97
CA ALA A 25 -16.47 2.93 7.52
C ALA A 25 -16.56 3.85 8.75
N ARG A 26 -17.42 4.88 8.72
CA ARG A 26 -17.69 5.72 9.87
C ARG A 26 -18.23 4.92 11.05
N ASP A 27 -19.17 4.00 10.82
CA ASP A 27 -19.74 3.13 11.86
C ASP A 27 -18.69 2.18 12.46
N LEU A 28 -17.63 1.85 11.70
CA LEU A 28 -16.45 1.13 12.17
C LEU A 28 -15.44 2.03 12.93
N GLY A 29 -15.67 3.34 13.00
CA GLY A 29 -14.78 4.31 13.65
C GLY A 29 -13.62 4.77 12.78
N MET A 30 -13.76 4.66 11.45
CA MET A 30 -12.76 5.14 10.49
C MET A 30 -13.05 6.59 10.07
N GLU A 31 -12.00 7.32 9.72
CA GLU A 31 -12.03 8.75 9.40
C GLU A 31 -11.81 9.02 7.90
N GLY A 32 -11.77 7.97 7.08
CA GLY A 32 -11.66 8.09 5.64
C GLY A 32 -11.55 6.75 4.92
N LEU A 33 -11.64 6.84 3.59
CA LEU A 33 -11.46 5.71 2.70
C LEU A 33 -10.41 6.01 1.64
N PHE A 34 -9.59 4.99 1.37
CA PHE A 34 -8.71 4.93 0.21
C PHE A 34 -9.26 3.92 -0.80
N PHE A 35 -9.40 4.33 -2.07
CA PHE A 35 -9.67 3.43 -3.19
C PHE A 35 -8.44 3.36 -4.06
N ARG A 36 -7.92 2.17 -4.36
CA ARG A 36 -6.67 2.00 -5.11
C ARG A 36 -6.66 2.77 -6.44
N THR A 37 -7.79 2.78 -7.13
CA THR A 37 -7.92 3.52 -8.38
C THR A 37 -9.29 4.19 -8.46
N VAL A 38 -9.37 5.32 -9.15
CA VAL A 38 -10.64 5.99 -9.42
C VAL A 38 -11.64 5.09 -10.18
N LEU A 39 -11.13 4.07 -10.91
CA LEU A 39 -11.96 3.08 -11.58
C LEU A 39 -12.61 2.09 -10.61
N ASP A 40 -12.08 1.89 -9.41
CA ASP A 40 -12.74 1.13 -8.35
C ASP A 40 -14.01 1.86 -7.85
N MET A 41 -14.05 3.19 -7.96
CA MET A 41 -15.19 4.01 -7.61
C MET A 41 -16.18 4.16 -8.79
N SER A 42 -15.66 4.44 -9.98
CA SER A 42 -16.47 4.61 -11.20
C SER A 42 -15.71 4.05 -12.41
N PRO A 43 -16.03 2.84 -12.89
CA PRO A 43 -15.35 2.22 -14.04
C PRO A 43 -15.44 3.03 -15.35
N THR A 44 -16.41 3.93 -15.46
CA THR A 44 -16.63 4.79 -16.63
C THR A 44 -16.25 6.25 -16.39
N LEU A 45 -15.69 6.57 -15.20
CA LEU A 45 -15.39 7.95 -14.76
C LEU A 45 -16.64 8.86 -14.79
N ASP A 46 -17.81 8.34 -14.41
CA ASP A 46 -19.02 9.13 -14.34
C ASP A 46 -18.89 10.27 -13.33
N ALA A 47 -18.91 11.51 -13.83
CA ALA A 47 -18.65 12.71 -13.04
C ALA A 47 -19.74 12.95 -11.97
N GLY A 48 -21.00 12.60 -12.27
CA GLY A 48 -22.10 12.74 -11.33
C GLY A 48 -21.92 11.81 -10.14
N TYR A 49 -21.64 10.53 -10.42
CA TYR A 49 -21.42 9.53 -9.38
C TYR A 49 -20.16 9.77 -8.56
N LEU A 50 -19.05 10.19 -9.18
CA LEU A 50 -17.83 10.60 -8.46
C LEU A 50 -18.11 11.81 -7.57
N GLY A 51 -18.91 12.77 -8.04
CA GLY A 51 -19.36 13.92 -7.25
C GLY A 51 -20.22 13.49 -6.03
N GLU A 52 -21.11 12.51 -6.19
CA GLU A 52 -21.92 11.95 -5.10
C GLU A 52 -21.04 11.28 -4.02
N ILE A 53 -20.03 10.51 -4.44
CA ILE A 53 -19.06 9.89 -3.52
C ILE A 53 -18.32 10.97 -2.71
N LYS A 54 -17.79 12.00 -3.40
CA LYS A 54 -17.08 13.12 -2.75
C LYS A 54 -18.00 13.88 -1.80
N GLN A 55 -19.21 14.20 -2.22
CA GLN A 55 -20.20 14.87 -1.37
C GLN A 55 -20.45 14.04 -0.09
N ARG A 56 -20.61 12.72 -0.22
CA ARG A 56 -20.84 11.87 0.95
C ARG A 56 -19.66 11.88 1.91
N ALA A 57 -18.44 11.80 1.40
CA ALA A 57 -17.23 11.93 2.21
C ALA A 57 -17.21 13.26 2.99
N ASP A 58 -17.51 14.36 2.31
CA ASP A 58 -17.54 15.70 2.91
C ASP A 58 -18.63 15.87 3.97
N GLU A 59 -19.85 15.36 3.72
CA GLU A 59 -20.94 15.36 4.70
C GLU A 59 -20.58 14.65 5.99
N LEU A 60 -19.74 13.61 5.90
CA LEU A 60 -19.26 12.83 7.04
C LEU A 60 -17.95 13.38 7.65
N GLY A 61 -17.37 14.44 7.07
CA GLY A 61 -16.06 14.95 7.49
C GLY A 61 -14.90 13.97 7.27
N MET A 62 -15.09 12.98 6.37
CA MET A 62 -14.12 11.92 6.09
C MET A 62 -13.22 12.30 4.91
N TYR A 63 -11.97 11.79 4.92
CA TYR A 63 -11.14 11.93 3.73
C TYR A 63 -11.51 10.88 2.67
N LEU A 64 -11.30 11.28 1.42
CA LEU A 64 -11.33 10.41 0.26
C LEU A 64 -9.95 10.45 -0.41
N GLU A 65 -9.30 9.32 -0.52
CA GLU A 65 -8.07 9.13 -1.30
C GLU A 65 -8.29 8.10 -2.40
N THR A 66 -7.58 8.27 -3.49
CA THR A 66 -7.66 7.35 -4.62
C THR A 66 -6.34 7.32 -5.41
N GLY A 67 -6.36 6.66 -6.56
CA GLY A 67 -5.21 6.54 -7.43
C GLY A 67 -5.58 6.26 -8.87
N LEU A 68 -4.59 5.86 -9.65
CA LEU A 68 -4.72 5.66 -11.09
C LEU A 68 -4.46 4.22 -11.51
N GLY A 69 -3.27 3.68 -11.21
CA GLY A 69 -2.89 2.33 -11.61
C GLY A 69 -1.40 2.17 -11.82
N LYS A 70 -1.02 1.18 -12.64
CA LYS A 70 0.38 0.84 -12.88
C LYS A 70 1.02 1.80 -13.87
N VAL A 71 2.18 2.33 -13.51
CA VAL A 71 2.97 3.27 -14.32
C VAL A 71 4.19 2.60 -14.99
N ASN A 72 4.43 1.32 -14.75
CA ASN A 72 5.43 0.54 -15.46
C ASN A 72 4.84 0.03 -16.78
N PRO A 73 5.36 0.43 -17.97
CA PRO A 73 4.84 0.00 -19.26
C PRO A 73 4.85 -1.51 -19.48
N TYR A 74 5.71 -2.23 -18.80
CA TYR A 74 5.76 -3.70 -18.87
C TYR A 74 4.71 -4.40 -18.00
N ALA A 75 4.14 -3.69 -17.03
CA ALA A 75 3.06 -4.19 -16.17
C ALA A 75 1.66 -3.69 -16.60
N THR A 76 1.54 -2.60 -17.37
CA THR A 76 0.26 -2.05 -17.84
C THR A 76 -0.59 -3.02 -18.68
N PRO A 77 -0.04 -3.98 -19.45
CA PRO A 77 -0.86 -4.97 -20.16
C PRO A 77 -1.71 -5.84 -19.23
N GLU A 78 -1.39 -5.91 -17.94
CA GLU A 78 -2.17 -6.62 -16.92
C GLU A 78 -3.38 -5.82 -16.41
N ALA A 79 -3.52 -4.55 -16.84
CA ALA A 79 -4.60 -3.64 -16.50
C ALA A 79 -5.22 -3.04 -17.78
N PRO A 80 -5.93 -3.86 -18.59
CA PRO A 80 -6.46 -3.43 -19.89
C PRO A 80 -7.47 -2.29 -19.79
N GLU A 81 -8.12 -2.11 -18.63
CA GLU A 81 -9.04 -1.02 -18.34
C GLU A 81 -8.37 0.36 -18.49
N LEU A 82 -7.10 0.50 -18.16
CA LEU A 82 -6.34 1.74 -18.31
C LEU A 82 -6.25 2.18 -19.79
N ARG A 83 -6.12 1.21 -20.67
CA ARG A 83 -6.07 1.47 -22.12
C ARG A 83 -7.47 1.74 -22.68
N LEU A 84 -8.48 1.06 -22.18
CA LEU A 84 -9.87 1.25 -22.61
C LEU A 84 -10.37 2.66 -22.30
N ILE A 85 -10.05 3.20 -21.11
CA ILE A 85 -10.40 4.58 -20.72
C ILE A 85 -9.81 5.61 -21.69
N GLY A 86 -8.69 5.34 -22.33
CA GLY A 86 -8.02 6.23 -23.28
C GLY A 86 -8.25 5.89 -24.77
N ASP A 87 -9.26 5.08 -25.12
CA ASP A 87 -9.54 4.65 -26.50
C ASP A 87 -8.31 4.03 -27.19
N GLY A 88 -7.50 3.29 -26.42
CA GLY A 88 -6.27 2.65 -26.89
C GLY A 88 -5.00 3.44 -26.57
N ASP A 89 -5.08 4.72 -26.24
CA ASP A 89 -3.96 5.55 -25.79
C ASP A 89 -3.87 5.57 -24.28
N ILE A 90 -2.79 4.99 -23.73
CA ILE A 90 -2.59 4.89 -22.28
C ILE A 90 -2.36 6.26 -21.64
N VAL A 91 -1.70 7.20 -22.31
CA VAL A 91 -1.46 8.56 -21.77
C VAL A 91 -2.79 9.32 -21.70
N ALA A 92 -3.63 9.20 -22.73
CA ALA A 92 -4.99 9.77 -22.73
C ALA A 92 -5.85 9.14 -21.61
N GLY A 93 -5.72 7.84 -21.36
CA GLY A 93 -6.39 7.16 -20.25
C GLY A 93 -5.99 7.73 -18.89
N PHE A 94 -4.71 7.86 -18.62
CA PHE A 94 -4.23 8.49 -17.38
C PHE A 94 -4.65 9.95 -17.26
N ARG A 95 -4.64 10.73 -18.34
CA ARG A 95 -5.15 12.10 -18.35
C ARG A 95 -6.61 12.16 -17.90
N ARG A 96 -7.49 11.37 -18.50
CA ARG A 96 -8.94 11.34 -18.16
C ARG A 96 -9.15 10.96 -16.70
N MET A 97 -8.37 10.00 -16.18
CA MET A 97 -8.44 9.60 -14.78
C MET A 97 -7.96 10.73 -13.85
N MET A 98 -6.84 11.41 -14.18
CA MET A 98 -6.35 12.57 -13.41
C MET A 98 -7.36 13.72 -13.40
N GLU A 99 -7.98 14.02 -14.54
CA GLU A 99 -9.02 15.06 -14.65
C GLU A 99 -10.24 14.71 -13.78
N ALA A 100 -10.66 13.44 -13.77
CA ALA A 100 -11.75 12.97 -12.91
C ALA A 100 -11.39 13.07 -11.42
N CYS A 101 -10.16 12.69 -11.03
CA CYS A 101 -9.68 12.84 -9.66
C CYS A 101 -9.60 14.32 -9.24
N ALA A 102 -9.10 15.19 -10.13
CA ALA A 102 -9.03 16.62 -9.90
C ALA A 102 -10.40 17.25 -9.68
N ALA A 103 -11.42 16.78 -10.40
CA ALA A 103 -12.81 17.27 -10.29
C ALA A 103 -13.46 16.97 -8.93
N ILE A 104 -12.98 15.94 -8.22
CA ILE A 104 -13.43 15.58 -6.86
C ILE A 104 -12.40 15.96 -5.79
N ASP A 105 -11.46 16.85 -6.13
CA ASP A 105 -10.40 17.35 -5.25
C ASP A 105 -9.48 16.28 -4.64
N CYS A 106 -9.31 15.15 -5.32
CA CYS A 106 -8.26 14.17 -5.02
C CYS A 106 -6.99 14.53 -5.80
N ARG A 107 -5.98 15.04 -5.10
CA ARG A 107 -4.73 15.54 -5.71
C ARG A 107 -3.52 14.66 -5.43
N GLU A 108 -3.54 13.88 -4.38
CA GLU A 108 -2.54 12.89 -4.07
C GLU A 108 -3.02 11.54 -4.62
N LEU A 109 -2.36 11.02 -5.68
CA LEU A 109 -2.86 9.86 -6.42
C LEU A 109 -1.88 8.69 -6.35
N TRP A 110 -2.35 7.59 -5.82
CA TRP A 110 -1.62 6.33 -5.79
C TRP A 110 -1.31 5.82 -7.20
N VAL A 111 -0.07 5.37 -7.40
CA VAL A 111 0.38 4.60 -8.56
C VAL A 111 1.34 3.50 -8.10
N ALA A 112 1.43 2.40 -8.87
CA ALA A 112 2.33 1.29 -8.60
C ALA A 112 3.16 0.89 -9.81
N THR A 113 4.28 0.23 -9.57
CA THR A 113 5.17 -0.26 -10.63
C THR A 113 4.79 -1.65 -11.12
N ALA A 114 4.24 -2.53 -10.28
CA ALA A 114 3.82 -3.88 -10.69
C ALA A 114 2.79 -4.48 -9.71
N ASN A 115 2.59 -5.80 -9.78
CA ASN A 115 1.79 -6.58 -8.85
C ASN A 115 2.48 -7.88 -8.47
N TYR A 116 2.12 -8.43 -7.32
CA TYR A 116 2.39 -9.82 -6.97
C TYR A 116 1.59 -10.77 -7.88
N LYS A 117 2.28 -11.79 -8.41
CA LYS A 117 1.71 -12.79 -9.32
C LYS A 117 1.59 -14.16 -8.63
N PRO A 118 0.45 -14.48 -8.02
CA PRO A 118 0.28 -15.69 -7.20
C PRO A 118 0.37 -17.01 -7.99
N THR A 119 0.39 -16.94 -9.32
CA THR A 119 0.60 -18.10 -10.20
C THR A 119 2.05 -18.54 -10.29
N PHE A 120 2.99 -17.70 -9.87
CA PHE A 120 4.41 -18.00 -9.81
C PHE A 120 4.85 -18.17 -8.36
N THR A 121 5.96 -18.86 -8.14
CA THR A 121 6.50 -19.14 -6.81
C THR A 121 7.81 -18.37 -6.56
N GLY A 122 8.07 -18.04 -5.28
CA GLY A 122 9.29 -17.36 -4.86
C GLY A 122 9.48 -16.03 -5.55
N ARG A 123 10.73 -15.67 -5.87
CA ARG A 123 11.08 -14.40 -6.50
C ARG A 123 10.40 -14.15 -7.85
N PHE A 124 10.06 -15.18 -8.59
CA PHE A 124 9.39 -15.05 -9.90
C PHE A 124 7.95 -14.54 -9.81
N ALA A 125 7.36 -14.50 -8.60
CA ALA A 125 6.08 -13.85 -8.37
C ALA A 125 6.15 -12.31 -8.50
N TYR A 126 7.36 -11.75 -8.59
CA TYR A 126 7.59 -10.31 -8.67
C TYR A 126 8.19 -9.92 -10.03
N ASP A 127 7.69 -8.84 -10.62
CA ASP A 127 8.19 -8.32 -11.91
C ASP A 127 9.68 -7.96 -11.89
N ARG A 128 10.24 -7.69 -10.71
CA ARG A 128 11.67 -7.46 -10.50
C ARG A 128 12.55 -8.59 -11.04
N PHE A 129 12.08 -9.83 -10.99
CA PHE A 129 12.81 -11.02 -11.39
C PHE A 129 12.32 -11.63 -12.71
N ARG A 130 11.65 -10.85 -13.54
CA ARG A 130 11.28 -11.26 -14.90
C ARG A 130 12.52 -11.60 -15.70
N THR A 131 12.37 -12.56 -16.61
CA THR A 131 13.48 -13.03 -17.46
C THR A 131 13.49 -12.42 -18.86
N ASP A 132 12.40 -11.76 -19.25
CA ASP A 132 12.21 -11.15 -20.58
C ASP A 132 12.65 -9.68 -20.64
N VAL A 133 12.73 -9.00 -19.48
CA VAL A 133 13.18 -7.63 -19.36
C VAL A 133 13.80 -7.42 -17.97
N SER A 134 14.94 -6.75 -17.91
CA SER A 134 15.62 -6.46 -16.64
C SER A 134 14.83 -5.45 -15.79
N TRP A 135 15.00 -5.53 -14.47
CA TRP A 135 14.35 -4.58 -13.56
C TRP A 135 14.83 -3.13 -13.81
N SER A 136 16.10 -2.93 -14.13
CA SER A 136 16.65 -1.61 -14.46
C SER A 136 16.00 -1.01 -15.71
N GLU A 137 15.73 -1.82 -16.75
CA GLU A 137 15.00 -1.37 -17.94
C GLU A 137 13.55 -1.02 -17.64
N GLN A 138 12.90 -1.79 -16.75
CA GLN A 138 11.55 -1.50 -16.29
C GLN A 138 11.49 -0.17 -15.53
N LEU A 139 12.44 0.10 -14.62
CA LEU A 139 12.55 1.37 -13.90
C LEU A 139 12.79 2.54 -14.84
N ALA A 140 13.71 2.40 -15.81
CA ALA A 140 13.96 3.42 -16.82
C ALA A 140 12.73 3.70 -17.70
N ALA A 141 11.96 2.66 -18.05
CA ALA A 141 10.71 2.84 -18.77
C ALA A 141 9.64 3.53 -17.93
N THR A 142 9.55 3.19 -16.62
CA THR A 142 8.66 3.83 -15.66
C THR A 142 8.98 5.32 -15.53
N ALA A 143 10.25 5.69 -15.35
CA ALA A 143 10.68 7.09 -15.31
C ALA A 143 10.28 7.85 -16.58
N ARG A 144 10.52 7.27 -17.76
CA ARG A 144 10.09 7.88 -19.04
C ARG A 144 8.59 8.05 -19.15
N PHE A 145 7.81 7.09 -18.64
CA PHE A 145 6.35 7.18 -18.67
C PHE A 145 5.85 8.26 -17.70
N LEU A 146 6.36 8.28 -16.47
CA LEU A 146 6.04 9.32 -15.49
C LEU A 146 6.39 10.72 -16.01
N LYS A 147 7.53 10.91 -16.69
CA LYS A 147 7.90 12.17 -17.34
C LYS A 147 6.90 12.61 -18.43
N LYS A 148 6.20 11.68 -19.08
CA LYS A 148 5.11 12.02 -20.03
C LYS A 148 3.84 12.47 -19.29
N LEU A 149 3.59 11.94 -18.10
CA LEU A 149 2.44 12.31 -17.27
C LEU A 149 2.68 13.59 -16.46
N ALA A 150 3.94 13.91 -16.13
CA ALA A 150 4.32 15.02 -15.26
C ALA A 150 3.77 16.40 -15.70
N PRO A 151 3.77 16.80 -16.99
CA PRO A 151 3.13 18.05 -17.41
C PRO A 151 1.65 18.08 -17.09
N ILE A 152 0.93 16.97 -17.31
CA ILE A 152 -0.51 16.85 -17.03
C ILE A 152 -0.77 16.96 -15.53
N ALA A 153 0.03 16.23 -14.73
CA ALA A 153 -0.07 16.26 -13.28
C ALA A 153 0.17 17.67 -12.72
N ARG A 154 1.20 18.37 -13.25
CA ARG A 154 1.53 19.76 -12.87
C ARG A 154 0.40 20.72 -13.19
N ASP A 155 -0.17 20.64 -14.39
CA ASP A 155 -1.29 21.50 -14.83
C ASP A 155 -2.54 21.30 -13.96
N LEU A 156 -2.74 20.09 -13.45
CA LEU A 156 -3.87 19.73 -12.59
C LEU A 156 -3.57 19.86 -11.08
N GLY A 157 -2.34 20.23 -10.70
CA GLY A 157 -1.91 20.30 -9.29
C GLY A 157 -1.97 18.93 -8.58
N ILE A 158 -1.55 17.87 -9.28
CA ILE A 158 -1.60 16.47 -8.82
C ILE A 158 -0.18 15.98 -8.53
N HIS A 159 -0.04 15.12 -7.50
CA HIS A 159 1.13 14.27 -7.32
C HIS A 159 0.79 12.82 -7.64
N LEU A 160 1.70 12.16 -8.35
CA LEU A 160 1.68 10.74 -8.65
C LEU A 160 2.54 10.03 -7.59
N ASN A 161 1.90 9.40 -6.62
CA ASN A 161 2.58 8.82 -5.47
C ASN A 161 2.87 7.34 -5.71
N LEU A 162 4.15 7.00 -5.87
CA LEU A 162 4.61 5.63 -6.08
C LEU A 162 4.58 4.87 -4.75
N GLU A 163 3.92 3.72 -4.74
CA GLU A 163 3.87 2.88 -3.55
C GLU A 163 5.18 2.12 -3.33
N THR A 164 5.60 1.95 -2.06
CA THR A 164 6.48 0.87 -1.65
C THR A 164 5.77 -0.46 -1.85
N HIS A 165 5.69 -0.88 -3.12
CA HIS A 165 5.01 -2.10 -3.51
C HIS A 165 5.95 -3.31 -3.40
N GLU A 166 5.44 -4.52 -3.61
CA GLU A 166 6.17 -5.75 -3.29
C GLU A 166 7.46 -5.97 -4.13
N GLU A 167 7.64 -5.28 -5.24
CA GLU A 167 8.79 -5.48 -6.17
C GLU A 167 9.86 -4.38 -6.10
N ILE A 168 9.54 -3.20 -5.57
CA ILE A 168 10.41 -2.02 -5.61
C ILE A 168 10.99 -1.69 -4.25
N THR A 169 12.26 -1.27 -4.20
CA THR A 169 12.92 -0.82 -2.97
C THR A 169 12.67 0.66 -2.70
N SER A 170 12.79 1.06 -1.43
CA SER A 170 12.71 2.47 -1.05
C SER A 170 13.82 3.32 -1.69
N PHE A 171 14.99 2.76 -1.94
CA PHE A 171 16.09 3.43 -2.66
C PHE A 171 15.72 3.76 -4.11
N GLU A 172 15.08 2.82 -4.80
CA GLU A 172 14.62 2.99 -6.18
C GLU A 172 13.49 4.01 -6.27
N LEU A 173 12.59 4.03 -5.28
CA LEU A 173 11.53 5.03 -5.19
C LEU A 173 12.09 6.44 -5.06
N VAL A 174 13.07 6.67 -4.17
CA VAL A 174 13.74 7.97 -4.06
C VAL A 174 14.32 8.40 -5.40
N ARG A 175 15.06 7.50 -6.07
CA ARG A 175 15.64 7.81 -7.39
C ARG A 175 14.57 8.17 -8.44
N LEU A 176 13.46 7.44 -8.48
CA LEU A 176 12.36 7.75 -9.41
C LEU A 176 11.72 9.10 -9.12
N VAL A 177 11.45 9.40 -7.85
CA VAL A 177 10.86 10.68 -7.43
C VAL A 177 11.79 11.84 -7.79
N GLU A 178 13.08 11.72 -7.47
CA GLU A 178 14.07 12.76 -7.78
C GLU A 178 14.31 12.92 -9.28
N GLU A 179 14.31 11.83 -10.05
CA GLU A 179 14.49 11.86 -11.50
C GLU A 179 13.31 12.48 -12.25
N VAL A 180 12.09 12.25 -11.79
CA VAL A 180 10.85 12.77 -12.43
C VAL A 180 10.54 14.18 -11.95
N GLY A 181 10.73 14.45 -10.66
CA GLY A 181 10.51 15.71 -9.98
C GLY A 181 9.56 15.57 -8.79
N PRO A 182 10.02 15.91 -7.57
CA PRO A 182 9.20 15.83 -6.36
C PRO A 182 8.05 16.85 -6.30
N ASP A 183 7.98 17.76 -7.27
CA ASP A 183 6.87 18.68 -7.48
C ASP A 183 5.63 18.04 -8.09
N VAL A 184 5.76 16.85 -8.68
CA VAL A 184 4.66 16.08 -9.31
C VAL A 184 4.68 14.60 -8.94
N THR A 185 5.66 14.14 -8.18
CA THR A 185 5.75 12.76 -7.71
C THR A 185 6.00 12.71 -6.21
N GLY A 186 5.52 11.68 -5.57
CA GLY A 186 5.70 11.41 -4.15
C GLY A 186 5.69 9.91 -3.89
N VAL A 187 5.48 9.55 -2.64
CA VAL A 187 5.48 8.16 -2.17
C VAL A 187 4.20 7.86 -1.41
N VAL A 188 3.63 6.69 -1.70
CA VAL A 188 2.72 5.99 -0.79
C VAL A 188 3.57 5.04 0.03
N PHE A 189 3.72 5.31 1.31
CA PHE A 189 4.48 4.42 2.18
C PHE A 189 3.62 3.30 2.72
N ASP A 190 3.77 2.10 2.15
CA ASP A 190 3.26 0.86 2.74
C ASP A 190 4.28 0.34 3.74
N THR A 191 3.88 0.27 5.00
CA THR A 191 4.79 0.00 6.12
C THR A 191 5.31 -1.44 6.17
N ALA A 192 4.64 -2.39 5.50
CA ALA A 192 5.04 -3.80 5.52
C ALA A 192 5.58 -4.31 4.18
N ASN A 193 5.24 -3.69 3.04
CA ASN A 193 5.73 -4.19 1.75
C ASN A 193 7.26 -4.13 1.62
N VAL A 194 7.90 -3.16 2.24
CA VAL A 194 9.38 -3.03 2.30
C VAL A 194 10.06 -4.28 2.88
N LEU A 195 9.36 -5.01 3.76
CA LEU A 195 9.86 -6.26 4.34
C LEU A 195 10.16 -7.31 3.26
N GLN A 196 9.42 -7.30 2.16
CA GLN A 196 9.61 -8.24 1.05
C GLN A 196 10.88 -7.94 0.24
N ARG A 197 11.44 -6.75 0.42
CA ARG A 197 12.72 -6.34 -0.17
C ARG A 197 13.90 -6.43 0.81
N GLY A 198 13.68 -7.03 1.98
CA GLY A 198 14.71 -7.14 3.00
C GLY A 198 15.06 -5.82 3.66
N GLU A 199 14.20 -4.81 3.50
CA GLU A 199 14.41 -3.48 4.08
C GLU A 199 13.77 -3.39 5.46
N HIS A 200 14.47 -2.76 6.39
CA HIS A 200 13.95 -2.50 7.73
C HIS A 200 12.94 -1.34 7.69
N PRO A 201 11.66 -1.51 8.11
CA PRO A 201 10.61 -0.52 7.91
C PRO A 201 10.92 0.88 8.49
N VAL A 202 11.61 0.96 9.63
CA VAL A 202 11.99 2.25 10.24
C VAL A 202 13.05 2.98 9.40
N TRP A 203 14.00 2.25 8.79
CA TRP A 203 15.03 2.84 7.94
C TRP A 203 14.41 3.32 6.63
N SER A 204 13.51 2.53 6.05
CA SER A 204 12.72 2.93 4.88
C SER A 204 11.87 4.16 5.16
N ALA A 205 11.20 4.23 6.33
CA ALA A 205 10.43 5.40 6.75
C ALA A 205 11.30 6.66 6.79
N ARG A 206 12.51 6.60 7.39
CA ARG A 206 13.43 7.74 7.44
C ARG A 206 13.88 8.19 6.05
N ARG A 207 14.16 7.24 5.15
CA ARG A 207 14.58 7.50 3.76
C ARG A 207 13.49 8.15 2.95
N LEU A 208 12.26 7.70 3.12
CA LEU A 208 11.11 8.11 2.31
C LEU A 208 10.35 9.31 2.88
N ALA A 209 10.49 9.62 4.17
CA ALA A 209 9.69 10.63 4.87
C ALA A 209 9.55 11.97 4.11
N PRO A 210 10.61 12.53 3.47
CA PRO A 210 10.48 13.79 2.73
C PRO A 210 9.52 13.73 1.53
N TYR A 211 9.20 12.53 1.04
CA TYR A 211 8.41 12.31 -0.16
C TYR A 211 7.05 11.66 0.13
N VAL A 212 6.79 11.25 1.39
CA VAL A 212 5.55 10.57 1.76
C VAL A 212 4.37 11.53 1.74
N ARG A 213 3.39 11.22 0.90
CA ARG A 213 2.14 11.99 0.72
C ARG A 213 0.88 11.17 1.01
N GLN A 214 0.98 9.86 0.92
CA GLN A 214 -0.06 8.90 1.28
C GLN A 214 0.58 7.74 2.05
N SER A 215 -0.21 6.95 2.76
CA SER A 215 0.30 5.77 3.45
C SER A 215 -0.67 4.60 3.40
N HIS A 216 -0.10 3.40 3.33
CA HIS A 216 -0.79 2.15 3.64
C HIS A 216 -0.21 1.60 4.93
N ILE A 217 -1.05 1.56 5.97
CA ILE A 217 -0.67 1.07 7.29
C ILE A 217 -0.96 -0.43 7.36
N LYS A 218 0.10 -1.18 7.25
CA LYS A 218 0.09 -2.63 7.16
C LYS A 218 1.11 -3.22 8.13
N ASP A 219 0.81 -4.36 8.72
CA ASP A 219 1.73 -5.12 9.55
C ASP A 219 1.82 -6.56 9.06
N ALA A 220 2.92 -7.21 9.36
CA ALA A 220 3.15 -8.58 8.89
C ALA A 220 4.03 -9.39 9.85
N LEU A 221 3.80 -10.70 9.85
CA LEU A 221 4.77 -11.69 10.29
C LEU A 221 5.86 -11.80 9.23
N ILE A 222 7.12 -11.85 9.68
CA ILE A 222 8.25 -12.35 8.92
C ILE A 222 8.90 -13.45 9.77
N ALA A 223 8.92 -14.68 9.25
CA ALA A 223 9.45 -15.82 9.98
C ALA A 223 10.21 -16.77 9.03
N TYR A 224 11.24 -17.43 9.57
CA TYR A 224 11.96 -18.45 8.82
C TYR A 224 11.06 -19.66 8.52
N ASP A 225 11.12 -20.11 7.26
CA ASP A 225 10.60 -21.40 6.80
C ASP A 225 11.72 -22.10 6.01
N GLY A 226 12.52 -22.88 6.73
CA GLY A 226 13.77 -23.43 6.18
C GLY A 226 14.78 -22.34 5.85
N ALA A 227 15.18 -22.24 4.58
CA ALA A 227 16.16 -21.28 4.09
C ALA A 227 15.55 -19.97 3.57
N VAL A 228 14.24 -19.81 3.63
CA VAL A 228 13.52 -18.62 3.15
C VAL A 228 12.81 -17.93 4.29
N LEU A 229 12.38 -16.69 4.06
CA LEU A 229 11.44 -16.02 4.95
C LEU A 229 10.04 -16.05 4.35
N ASP A 230 9.06 -16.27 5.20
CA ASP A 230 7.65 -16.22 4.88
C ASP A 230 7.05 -14.90 5.37
N PHE A 231 6.29 -14.26 4.51
CA PHE A 231 5.55 -13.04 4.82
C PHE A 231 4.06 -13.37 4.96
N GLN A 232 3.44 -12.89 6.03
CA GLN A 232 2.01 -13.04 6.25
C GLN A 232 1.44 -11.79 6.92
N MET A 233 0.45 -11.16 6.30
CA MET A 233 -0.22 -9.99 6.87
C MET A 233 -0.81 -10.27 8.25
N ARG A 234 -0.72 -9.28 9.14
CA ARG A 234 -1.23 -9.29 10.51
C ARG A 234 -1.99 -8.00 10.81
N PRO A 235 -2.94 -8.01 11.75
CA PRO A 235 -3.43 -6.76 12.33
C PRO A 235 -2.27 -5.96 12.90
N CYS A 236 -2.33 -4.64 12.81
CA CYS A 236 -1.28 -3.77 13.33
C CYS A 236 -1.04 -4.03 14.84
N GLY A 237 0.23 -4.18 15.20
CA GLY A 237 0.70 -4.60 16.53
C GLY A 237 0.90 -6.10 16.67
N GLY A 238 0.37 -6.91 15.75
CA GLY A 238 0.57 -8.36 15.73
C GLY A 238 1.75 -8.83 14.87
N GLY A 239 2.39 -7.95 14.14
CA GLY A 239 3.53 -8.22 13.27
C GLY A 239 4.86 -7.65 13.78
N VAL A 240 5.76 -7.37 12.83
CA VAL A 240 7.14 -6.91 13.10
C VAL A 240 7.29 -5.39 12.99
N VAL A 241 6.29 -4.66 12.48
CA VAL A 241 6.43 -3.24 12.17
C VAL A 241 6.41 -2.41 13.46
N ASP A 242 7.48 -1.68 13.71
CA ASP A 242 7.58 -0.76 14.85
C ASP A 242 6.91 0.59 14.53
N PHE A 243 5.59 0.65 14.72
CA PHE A 243 4.81 1.86 14.54
C PHE A 243 5.19 2.98 15.52
N ARG A 244 5.70 2.65 16.71
CA ARG A 244 6.16 3.68 17.67
C ARG A 244 7.36 4.45 17.15
N ALA A 245 8.22 3.81 16.37
CA ALA A 245 9.34 4.47 15.72
C ALA A 245 8.94 5.15 14.39
N ILE A 246 8.01 4.59 13.62
CA ILE A 246 7.63 5.07 12.29
C ILE A 246 6.71 6.30 12.36
N LEU A 247 5.66 6.26 13.19
CA LEU A 247 4.64 7.31 13.20
C LEU A 247 5.18 8.71 13.53
N PRO A 248 6.13 8.89 14.49
CA PRO A 248 6.75 10.20 14.71
C PRO A 248 7.50 10.73 13.49
N ILE A 249 8.22 9.87 12.77
CA ILE A 249 8.96 10.23 11.54
C ILE A 249 7.99 10.76 10.48
N LEU A 250 6.88 10.06 10.27
CA LEU A 250 5.86 10.45 9.31
C LEU A 250 5.14 11.73 9.73
N ALA A 251 4.79 11.87 11.02
CA ALA A 251 4.11 13.03 11.56
C ALA A 251 4.96 14.31 11.49
N GLU A 252 6.27 14.20 11.67
CA GLU A 252 7.22 15.31 11.52
C GLU A 252 7.29 15.78 10.06
N ALA A 253 7.35 14.84 9.12
CA ALA A 253 7.45 15.15 7.70
C ALA A 253 6.12 15.63 7.09
N ASN A 254 5.00 15.02 7.50
CA ASN A 254 3.66 15.35 7.01
C ASN A 254 2.61 15.18 8.13
N PRO A 255 2.33 16.23 8.92
CA PRO A 255 1.37 16.16 10.02
C PRO A 255 -0.08 15.95 9.59
N ASP A 256 -0.38 16.17 8.30
CA ASP A 256 -1.71 15.98 7.71
C ASP A 256 -1.89 14.63 7.01
N LEU A 257 -0.88 13.76 7.05
CA LEU A 257 -0.90 12.44 6.42
C LEU A 257 -2.09 11.61 6.88
N ASN A 258 -2.81 11.00 5.95
CA ASN A 258 -3.83 10.02 6.26
C ASN A 258 -3.19 8.63 6.42
N LEU A 259 -3.63 7.90 7.45
CA LEU A 259 -3.15 6.57 7.81
C LEU A 259 -4.18 5.53 7.37
N SER A 260 -4.11 5.10 6.11
CA SER A 260 -5.07 4.14 5.53
C SER A 260 -4.66 2.70 5.87
N ILE A 261 -5.42 2.04 6.74
CA ILE A 261 -5.18 0.63 7.09
C ILE A 261 -5.44 -0.23 5.87
N GLU A 262 -4.48 -1.08 5.55
CA GLU A 262 -4.64 -2.11 4.53
C GLU A 262 -4.71 -3.50 5.19
N ASN A 263 -5.90 -4.08 5.18
CA ASN A 263 -6.17 -5.42 5.68
C ASN A 263 -6.17 -6.46 4.55
N TYR A 264 -6.41 -7.73 4.89
CA TYR A 264 -6.69 -8.76 3.88
C TYR A 264 -7.85 -8.36 2.99
N GLU A 265 -7.75 -8.73 1.72
CA GLU A 265 -8.91 -8.67 0.84
C GLU A 265 -9.97 -9.67 1.31
N SER A 266 -11.05 -9.16 1.89
CA SER A 266 -12.25 -9.94 2.15
C SER A 266 -13.06 -10.06 0.86
N PHE A 267 -12.48 -10.69 -0.16
CA PHE A 267 -13.24 -10.98 -1.37
C PHE A 267 -14.20 -12.10 -1.09
N SER A 268 -15.49 -11.74 -1.08
CA SER A 268 -16.62 -12.64 -1.25
C SER A 268 -16.54 -13.98 -0.52
N ASP A 269 -17.62 -14.58 -0.27
CA ASP A 269 -18.02 -15.89 0.20
C ASP A 269 -17.03 -17.08 0.14
N ARG A 270 -15.73 -16.88 -0.08
CA ARG A 270 -14.70 -17.91 -0.11
C ARG A 270 -13.54 -17.54 0.82
N PRO A 271 -13.28 -18.37 1.85
CA PRO A 271 -12.06 -18.23 2.63
C PRO A 271 -10.84 -18.37 1.70
N ARG A 272 -10.04 -17.32 1.58
CA ARG A 272 -8.74 -17.41 0.91
C ARG A 272 -7.68 -17.64 1.97
N ASN A 273 -6.94 -18.73 1.78
CA ASN A 273 -5.65 -18.86 2.44
C ASN A 273 -4.82 -17.62 2.06
N PRO A 274 -4.30 -16.84 3.03
CA PRO A 274 -3.39 -15.75 2.70
C PRO A 274 -2.29 -16.26 1.78
N PRO A 275 -1.99 -15.61 0.66
CA PRO A 275 -0.96 -16.10 -0.24
C PRO A 275 0.35 -16.27 0.52
N LYS A 276 1.03 -17.39 0.31
CA LYS A 276 2.35 -17.61 0.87
C LYS A 276 3.35 -16.78 0.05
N MET A 277 3.72 -15.62 0.58
CA MET A 277 4.72 -14.75 -0.03
C MET A 277 6.09 -15.09 0.54
N ILE A 278 6.94 -15.66 -0.30
CA ILE A 278 8.25 -16.16 0.08
C ILE A 278 9.33 -15.16 -0.30
N ILE A 279 10.23 -14.88 0.64
CA ILE A 279 11.41 -14.03 0.42
C ILE A 279 12.64 -14.93 0.45
N GLU A 280 13.28 -15.12 -0.69
CA GLU A 280 14.46 -15.97 -0.87
C GLU A 280 15.74 -15.23 -0.45
N ILE A 281 15.73 -14.70 0.76
CA ILE A 281 16.70 -13.72 1.27
C ILE A 281 18.16 -14.21 1.29
N ALA A 282 18.38 -15.52 1.31
CA ALA A 282 19.70 -16.14 1.27
C ALA A 282 20.13 -16.59 -0.14
N ASP A 283 19.26 -16.45 -1.15
CA ASP A 283 19.57 -16.82 -2.54
C ASP A 283 20.48 -15.75 -3.17
N PRO A 284 21.64 -16.15 -3.78
CA PRO A 284 22.53 -15.19 -4.43
C PRO A 284 21.85 -14.32 -5.49
N ALA A 285 20.95 -14.88 -6.30
CA ALA A 285 20.25 -14.12 -7.34
C ALA A 285 19.23 -13.12 -6.75
N TRP A 286 18.66 -13.45 -5.56
CA TRP A 286 17.84 -12.49 -4.84
C TRP A 286 18.70 -11.33 -4.31
N LEU A 287 19.86 -11.62 -3.73
CA LEU A 287 20.80 -10.60 -3.21
C LEU A 287 21.33 -9.71 -4.34
N GLU A 288 21.75 -10.30 -5.47
CA GLU A 288 22.17 -9.54 -6.67
C GLU A 288 21.07 -8.60 -7.18
N GLY A 289 19.81 -9.01 -7.02
CA GLY A 289 18.65 -8.19 -7.34
C GLY A 289 18.44 -6.99 -6.39
N HIS A 290 19.18 -6.86 -5.28
CA HIS A 290 19.03 -5.80 -4.28
C HIS A 290 20.36 -5.08 -4.00
N PRO A 291 20.98 -4.43 -5.00
CA PRO A 291 22.34 -3.89 -4.88
C PRO A 291 22.48 -2.71 -3.90
N ASP A 292 21.37 -2.08 -3.54
CA ASP A 292 21.37 -0.92 -2.62
C ASP A 292 21.32 -1.34 -1.15
N LEU A 293 20.99 -2.60 -0.86
CA LEU A 293 20.85 -3.08 0.51
C LEU A 293 22.21 -3.16 1.19
N SER A 294 22.45 -2.29 2.18
CA SER A 294 23.69 -2.30 2.95
C SER A 294 23.75 -3.49 3.89
N VAL A 295 24.96 -3.93 4.22
CA VAL A 295 25.18 -5.00 5.21
C VAL A 295 24.60 -4.62 6.57
N GLU A 296 24.68 -3.35 6.94
CA GLU A 296 24.16 -2.82 8.20
C GLU A 296 22.62 -2.89 8.25
N GLU A 297 21.94 -2.44 7.21
CA GLU A 297 20.46 -2.49 7.12
C GLU A 297 19.97 -3.94 7.04
N TYR A 298 20.68 -4.78 6.29
CA TYR A 298 20.40 -6.21 6.21
C TYR A 298 20.54 -6.91 7.56
N ALA A 299 21.59 -6.59 8.32
CA ALA A 299 21.80 -7.13 9.67
C ALA A 299 20.68 -6.69 10.63
N ALA A 300 20.28 -5.42 10.61
CA ALA A 300 19.17 -4.90 11.40
C ALA A 300 17.83 -5.58 11.02
N TYR A 301 17.63 -5.83 9.74
CA TYR A 301 16.45 -6.58 9.27
C TYR A 301 16.44 -8.01 9.82
N LEU A 302 17.56 -8.73 9.77
CA LEU A 302 17.66 -10.09 10.32
C LEU A 302 17.49 -10.13 11.83
N GLU A 303 18.00 -9.12 12.55
CA GLU A 303 17.79 -8.97 14.00
C GLU A 303 16.30 -8.82 14.32
N MET A 304 15.58 -7.97 13.59
CA MET A 304 14.12 -7.81 13.71
C MET A 304 13.39 -9.15 13.50
N VAL A 305 13.79 -9.93 12.48
CA VAL A 305 13.21 -11.27 12.22
C VAL A 305 13.46 -12.22 13.40
N GLN A 306 14.66 -12.21 13.97
CA GLN A 306 15.02 -13.04 15.14
C GLN A 306 14.23 -12.65 16.38
N ASP A 307 14.04 -11.35 16.61
CA ASP A 307 13.26 -10.87 17.76
C ASP A 307 11.77 -11.25 17.63
N TYR A 308 11.23 -11.18 16.42
CA TYR A 308 9.87 -11.65 16.19
C TYR A 308 9.74 -13.17 16.40
N ALA A 309 10.74 -13.96 16.01
CA ALA A 309 10.76 -15.39 16.27
C ALA A 309 10.72 -15.72 17.78
N LYS A 310 11.34 -14.89 18.64
CA LYS A 310 11.25 -15.02 20.10
C LYS A 310 9.82 -14.76 20.60
N ARG A 311 9.11 -13.77 20.02
CA ARG A 311 7.71 -13.49 20.35
C ARG A 311 6.78 -14.66 19.97
N ILE A 312 7.03 -15.32 18.84
CA ILE A 312 6.32 -16.54 18.45
C ILE A 312 6.61 -17.66 19.46
N ALA A 313 7.88 -17.89 19.79
CA ALA A 313 8.30 -18.97 20.69
C ALA A 313 7.77 -18.79 22.12
N SER A 314 7.58 -17.56 22.57
CA SER A 314 7.00 -17.25 23.88
C SER A 314 5.46 -17.36 23.91
N GLY A 315 4.82 -17.52 22.74
CA GLY A 315 3.35 -17.53 22.61
C GLY A 315 2.72 -16.11 22.69
N GLU A 316 3.50 -15.06 22.63
CA GLU A 316 3.00 -13.66 22.60
C GLU A 316 2.19 -13.39 21.34
N VAL A 317 2.66 -13.92 20.21
CA VAL A 317 1.97 -13.82 18.92
C VAL A 317 1.80 -15.23 18.33
N PRO A 318 0.70 -15.50 17.59
CA PRO A 318 0.49 -16.79 16.96
C PRO A 318 1.53 -17.01 15.85
N ASP A 319 1.96 -18.27 15.69
CA ASP A 319 2.77 -18.67 14.54
C ASP A 319 1.95 -18.57 13.24
N ARG A 320 2.63 -18.84 12.12
CA ARG A 320 2.04 -18.76 10.79
C ARG A 320 0.87 -19.73 10.60
N GLU A 321 1.04 -20.97 11.02
CA GLU A 321 0.04 -22.03 10.80
C GLU A 321 -1.19 -21.80 11.64
N THR A 322 -1.00 -21.44 12.91
CA THR A 322 -2.08 -21.10 13.83
C THR A 322 -2.90 -19.92 13.31
N PHE A 323 -2.24 -18.85 12.81
CA PHE A 323 -2.95 -17.71 12.26
C PHE A 323 -3.62 -18.03 10.91
N ALA A 324 -2.95 -18.79 10.02
CA ALA A 324 -3.54 -19.20 8.75
C ALA A 324 -4.78 -20.06 8.96
N LYS A 325 -4.73 -21.00 9.91
CA LYS A 325 -5.87 -21.83 10.28
C LYS A 325 -7.02 -20.98 10.82
N TRP A 326 -6.73 -20.07 11.74
CA TRP A 326 -7.70 -19.15 12.28
C TRP A 326 -8.32 -18.28 11.16
N ALA A 327 -7.53 -17.71 10.26
CA ALA A 327 -8.00 -16.87 9.16
C ALA A 327 -8.93 -17.64 8.20
N VAL A 328 -8.66 -18.93 7.95
CA VAL A 328 -9.52 -19.80 7.10
C VAL A 328 -10.81 -20.17 7.83
N GLU A 329 -10.74 -20.50 9.11
CA GLU A 329 -11.88 -20.99 9.89
C GLU A 329 -12.82 -19.84 10.32
N ASN A 330 -12.28 -18.64 10.51
CA ASN A 330 -12.99 -17.49 11.09
C ASN A 330 -13.09 -16.29 10.16
N TYR A 331 -12.80 -16.46 8.89
CA TYR A 331 -12.85 -15.38 7.92
C TYR A 331 -14.29 -15.00 7.57
N HIS A 332 -14.93 -14.35 8.52
CA HIS A 332 -16.28 -13.83 8.45
C HIS A 332 -16.25 -12.31 8.52
N TYR A 333 -17.38 -11.71 8.24
CA TYR A 333 -17.64 -10.26 8.38
C TYR A 333 -17.06 -9.71 9.68
N ASP A 334 -17.41 -10.31 10.82
CA ASP A 334 -16.99 -9.83 12.15
C ASP A 334 -15.48 -9.90 12.35
N GLU A 335 -14.79 -10.86 11.77
CA GLU A 335 -13.33 -11.00 11.92
C GLU A 335 -12.60 -9.94 11.08
N THR A 336 -13.11 -9.57 9.91
CA THR A 336 -12.58 -8.43 9.14
C THR A 336 -12.80 -7.12 9.89
N VAL A 337 -13.98 -6.93 10.50
CA VAL A 337 -14.26 -5.79 11.36
C VAL A 337 -13.27 -5.72 12.52
N LYS A 338 -13.05 -6.83 13.23
CA LYS A 338 -12.08 -6.90 14.31
C LYS A 338 -10.67 -6.56 13.86
N TYR A 339 -10.24 -7.11 12.72
CA TYR A 339 -8.91 -6.80 12.14
C TYR A 339 -8.72 -5.30 11.95
N ILE A 340 -9.69 -4.64 11.32
CA ILE A 340 -9.66 -3.20 11.04
C ILE A 340 -9.67 -2.42 12.36
N GLN A 341 -10.59 -2.74 13.27
CA GLN A 341 -10.73 -2.02 14.54
C GLN A 341 -9.53 -2.21 15.47
N GLN A 342 -8.95 -3.41 15.55
CA GLN A 342 -7.72 -3.67 16.31
C GLN A 342 -6.55 -2.88 15.76
N SER A 343 -6.37 -2.88 14.42
CA SER A 343 -5.33 -2.10 13.77
C SER A 343 -5.49 -0.61 14.06
N ALA A 344 -6.70 -0.07 13.89
CA ALA A 344 -6.99 1.34 14.17
C ALA A 344 -6.75 1.70 15.64
N ALA A 345 -7.19 0.84 16.57
CA ALA A 345 -6.99 1.06 18.01
C ALA A 345 -5.50 1.07 18.39
N HIS A 346 -4.71 0.15 17.82
CA HIS A 346 -3.26 0.10 18.04
C HIS A 346 -2.56 1.38 17.56
N ILE A 347 -2.84 1.80 16.32
CA ILE A 347 -2.26 3.02 15.74
C ILE A 347 -2.71 4.27 16.53
N ARG A 348 -4.00 4.36 16.89
CA ARG A 348 -4.55 5.48 17.67
C ARG A 348 -3.90 5.55 19.05
N GLY A 349 -3.77 4.42 19.75
CA GLY A 349 -3.12 4.36 21.06
C GLY A 349 -1.67 4.86 21.01
N ILE A 350 -0.90 4.49 20.00
CA ILE A 350 0.47 5.00 19.82
C ILE A 350 0.48 6.51 19.58
N CYS A 351 -0.41 7.01 18.71
CA CYS A 351 -0.49 8.44 18.44
C CYS A 351 -0.88 9.24 19.68
N GLU A 352 -1.80 8.73 20.51
CA GLU A 352 -2.21 9.35 21.77
C GLU A 352 -1.06 9.33 22.79
N ASP A 353 -0.38 8.19 22.98
CA ASP A 353 0.76 8.05 23.88
C ASP A 353 1.90 9.01 23.56
N LEU A 354 2.15 9.22 22.27
CA LEU A 354 3.24 10.06 21.77
C LEU A 354 2.81 11.50 21.46
N ASN A 355 1.54 11.87 21.75
CA ASN A 355 0.95 13.16 21.45
C ASN A 355 1.13 13.59 19.98
N LEU A 356 0.97 12.65 19.06
CA LEU A 356 1.03 12.95 17.62
C LEU A 356 -0.27 13.62 17.15
N PRO A 357 -0.23 14.40 16.04
CA PRO A 357 -1.36 15.23 15.59
C PRO A 357 -2.49 14.38 14.98
N LEU A 358 -3.32 13.75 15.80
CA LEU A 358 -4.55 13.10 15.35
C LEU A 358 -5.68 14.13 15.25
N ARG A 359 -6.32 14.17 14.07
CA ARG A 359 -7.61 14.86 13.89
C ARG A 359 -8.70 13.81 13.99
N ARG A 360 -9.68 14.01 14.86
CA ARG A 360 -10.88 13.18 14.92
C ARG A 360 -11.94 13.78 13.99
N ALA A 361 -12.69 12.92 13.29
CA ALA A 361 -13.90 13.36 12.62
C ALA A 361 -14.85 14.01 13.66
N ALA A 362 -15.46 15.11 13.29
CA ALA A 362 -16.35 15.87 14.15
C ALA A 362 -17.66 15.13 14.44
#